data_c088ef4f77cbdd81bf81ce7daa76c217
#
_entry.id   c088ef4f77cbdd81bf81ce7daa76c217
#
_cell.length_a   1.000
_cell.length_b   1.000
_cell.length_c   1.000
_cell.angle_alpha   90.00
_cell.angle_beta   90.00
_cell.angle_gamma   90.00
#
_symmetry.space_group_name_H-M   'P 1'
#
loop_
_entity.id
_entity.type
_entity.pdbx_description
1 polymer ?
#
loop_
_entity_poly.entity_id
_entity_poly.type
_entity_poly.pdbx_seq_one_letter_code
_entity_poly.pdbx_strand_id
1 'polypeptide(L)'
;MLIILIIGLTGLTFMAWFLIRSPKLRRITGTVTLLLLASCIGGLSANLAVHWGMSPRTTVQTTHRIYSAGPSTIPNNLLIVRRLGTRSQNYVLIYRTTATQSQPRPHFVPDRKQLATATKKRATFRRQAVHRPSVTTTRREWVFKSAFYARLLTFDHNNHQLISERTTVTVPLSWRVLTTQEARKVARQTPQ
;
A
#
# COMPACT_ATOMS: atom_id res chain seq x y z
N MET A 1 -4.55 -20.00 10.81
CA MET A 1 -5.23 -21.03 11.62
C MET A 1 -6.33 -21.76 10.85
N LEU A 2 -7.13 -21.07 10.04
CA LEU A 2 -8.25 -21.69 9.29
C LEU A 2 -7.82 -22.87 8.40
N ILE A 3 -6.66 -22.78 7.76
CA ILE A 3 -6.10 -23.86 6.91
C ILE A 3 -5.88 -25.14 7.70
N ILE A 4 -5.31 -25.04 8.91
CA ILE A 4 -5.09 -26.20 9.78
C ILE A 4 -6.45 -26.82 10.17
N LEU A 5 -7.43 -25.96 10.46
CA LEU A 5 -8.78 -26.41 10.78
C LEU A 5 -9.45 -27.10 9.58
N ILE A 6 -9.27 -26.60 8.36
CA ILE A 6 -9.75 -27.24 7.12
C ILE A 6 -9.11 -28.62 6.95
N ILE A 7 -7.80 -28.74 7.14
CA ILE A 7 -7.09 -30.03 7.06
C ILE A 7 -7.64 -31.03 8.09
N GLY A 8 -7.79 -30.56 9.35
CA GLY A 8 -8.35 -31.39 10.43
C GLY A 8 -9.79 -31.85 10.15
N LEU A 9 -10.64 -30.90 9.69
CA LEU A 9 -12.04 -31.22 9.33
C LEU A 9 -12.13 -32.16 8.14
N THR A 10 -11.23 -32.06 7.18
CA THR A 10 -11.16 -32.99 6.04
C THR A 10 -10.88 -34.40 6.52
N GLY A 11 -9.89 -34.57 7.42
CA GLY A 11 -9.59 -35.85 8.03
C GLY A 11 -10.76 -36.40 8.86
N LEU A 12 -11.40 -35.56 9.67
CA LEU A 12 -12.57 -35.97 10.46
C LEU A 12 -13.75 -36.36 9.56
N THR A 13 -13.99 -35.66 8.49
CA THR A 13 -15.03 -35.99 7.52
C THR A 13 -14.77 -37.35 6.89
N PHE A 14 -13.53 -37.61 6.50
CA PHE A 14 -13.13 -38.93 5.99
C PHE A 14 -13.34 -40.02 7.02
N MET A 15 -12.88 -39.84 8.26
CA MET A 15 -13.08 -40.80 9.33
C MET A 15 -14.57 -41.01 9.62
N ALA A 16 -15.39 -39.99 9.64
CA ALA A 16 -16.82 -40.09 9.88
C ALA A 16 -17.53 -40.95 8.83
N TRP A 17 -17.15 -40.84 7.55
CA TRP A 17 -17.80 -41.60 6.48
C TRP A 17 -17.28 -43.03 6.35
N PHE A 18 -16.00 -43.31 6.63
CA PHE A 18 -15.37 -44.60 6.37
C PHE A 18 -15.20 -45.48 7.62
N LEU A 19 -14.98 -44.89 8.81
CA LEU A 19 -14.70 -45.67 10.02
C LEU A 19 -15.93 -45.91 10.89
N ILE A 20 -16.99 -45.08 10.83
CA ILE A 20 -18.16 -45.23 11.67
C ILE A 20 -19.06 -46.34 11.13
N ARG A 21 -19.20 -47.41 11.88
CA ARG A 21 -20.03 -48.58 11.52
C ARG A 21 -21.54 -48.32 11.60
N SER A 22 -21.98 -47.49 12.55
CA SER A 22 -23.40 -47.17 12.73
C SER A 22 -23.94 -46.25 11.65
N PRO A 23 -24.93 -46.66 10.81
CA PRO A 23 -25.39 -45.86 9.68
C PRO A 23 -26.04 -44.52 10.07
N LYS A 24 -26.75 -44.48 11.22
CA LYS A 24 -27.35 -43.24 11.74
C LYS A 24 -26.27 -42.24 12.19
N LEU A 25 -25.32 -42.70 12.99
CA LEU A 25 -24.24 -41.86 13.51
C LEU A 25 -23.34 -41.39 12.38
N ARG A 26 -23.00 -42.24 11.41
CA ARG A 26 -22.20 -41.90 10.21
C ARG A 26 -22.84 -40.76 9.43
N ARG A 27 -24.16 -40.83 9.16
CA ARG A 27 -24.83 -39.73 8.42
C ARG A 27 -24.84 -38.42 9.19
N ILE A 28 -25.12 -38.44 10.48
CA ILE A 28 -25.17 -37.22 11.30
C ILE A 28 -23.77 -36.59 11.39
N THR A 29 -22.78 -37.35 11.86
CA THR A 29 -21.41 -36.82 12.03
C THR A 29 -20.76 -36.42 10.69
N GLY A 30 -20.94 -37.23 9.64
CA GLY A 30 -20.45 -36.94 8.31
C GLY A 30 -21.06 -35.67 7.72
N THR A 31 -22.39 -35.50 7.85
CA THR A 31 -23.06 -34.27 7.37
C THR A 31 -22.63 -33.03 8.14
N VAL A 32 -22.54 -33.10 9.48
CA VAL A 32 -22.10 -31.98 10.31
C VAL A 32 -20.66 -31.57 9.99
N THR A 33 -19.75 -32.54 9.91
CA THR A 33 -18.34 -32.23 9.57
C THR A 33 -18.21 -31.66 8.15
N LEU A 34 -19.00 -32.15 7.20
CA LEU A 34 -19.01 -31.61 5.82
C LEU A 34 -19.55 -30.17 5.79
N LEU A 35 -20.62 -29.85 6.51
CA LEU A 35 -21.16 -28.49 6.61
C LEU A 35 -20.17 -27.53 7.26
N LEU A 36 -19.47 -27.96 8.30
CA LEU A 36 -18.43 -27.18 8.95
C LEU A 36 -17.26 -26.93 7.98
N LEU A 37 -16.84 -27.95 7.26
CA LEU A 37 -15.78 -27.84 6.24
C LEU A 37 -16.19 -26.86 5.15
N ALA A 38 -17.40 -26.97 4.61
CA ALA A 38 -17.94 -26.06 3.59
C ALA A 38 -18.00 -24.62 4.10
N SER A 39 -18.41 -24.42 5.37
CA SER A 39 -18.43 -23.08 5.99
C SER A 39 -17.03 -22.48 6.14
N CYS A 40 -16.03 -23.27 6.50
CA CYS A 40 -14.64 -22.82 6.61
C CYS A 40 -14.07 -22.42 5.24
N ILE A 41 -14.31 -23.24 4.22
CA ILE A 41 -13.88 -22.95 2.84
C ILE A 41 -14.60 -21.71 2.31
N GLY A 42 -15.91 -21.61 2.51
CA GLY A 42 -16.72 -20.45 2.13
C GLY A 42 -16.24 -19.17 2.80
N GLY A 43 -15.95 -19.22 4.10
CA GLY A 43 -15.41 -18.08 4.86
C GLY A 43 -14.03 -17.63 4.35
N LEU A 44 -13.13 -18.56 4.05
CA LEU A 44 -11.83 -18.25 3.45
C LEU A 44 -11.99 -17.64 2.06
N SER A 45 -12.82 -18.22 1.23
CA SER A 45 -13.11 -17.71 -0.12
C SER A 45 -13.72 -16.31 -0.08
N ALA A 46 -14.65 -16.05 0.82
CA ALA A 46 -15.25 -14.74 1.02
C ALA A 46 -14.20 -13.71 1.51
N ASN A 47 -13.28 -14.11 2.40
CA ASN A 47 -12.18 -13.22 2.80
C ASN A 47 -11.29 -12.84 1.63
N LEU A 48 -10.89 -13.82 0.80
CA LEU A 48 -10.00 -13.57 -0.34
C LEU A 48 -10.68 -12.79 -1.47
N ALA A 49 -11.95 -13.06 -1.75
CA ALA A 49 -12.67 -12.44 -2.87
C ALA A 49 -13.21 -11.04 -2.53
N VAL A 50 -13.83 -10.88 -1.35
CA VAL A 50 -14.55 -9.65 -0.98
C VAL A 50 -14.06 -9.03 0.34
N HIS A 51 -12.91 -9.46 0.86
CA HIS A 51 -12.32 -8.98 2.10
C HIS A 51 -13.27 -9.12 3.33
N TRP A 52 -14.08 -10.18 3.34
CA TRP A 52 -14.96 -10.48 4.46
C TRP A 52 -14.18 -10.59 5.78
N GLY A 53 -14.69 -9.94 6.84
CA GLY A 53 -13.98 -9.85 8.14
C GLY A 53 -12.92 -8.75 8.20
N MET A 54 -12.71 -7.98 7.12
CA MET A 54 -11.78 -6.84 7.05
C MET A 54 -12.52 -5.51 6.92
N SER A 55 -11.81 -4.42 7.22
CA SER A 55 -12.29 -3.04 7.01
C SER A 55 -11.16 -2.18 6.46
N PRO A 56 -11.46 -1.16 5.63
CA PRO A 56 -10.46 -0.23 5.17
C PRO A 56 -10.04 0.71 6.31
N ARG A 57 -8.74 0.75 6.60
CA ARG A 57 -8.14 1.69 7.54
C ARG A 57 -7.36 2.74 6.76
N THR A 58 -7.58 4.01 7.10
CA THR A 58 -6.84 5.13 6.51
C THR A 58 -5.86 5.67 7.53
N THR A 59 -4.60 5.77 7.15
CA THR A 59 -3.53 6.39 7.93
C THR A 59 -2.98 7.58 7.17
N VAL A 60 -2.86 8.72 7.83
CA VAL A 60 -2.30 9.95 7.27
C VAL A 60 -1.00 10.24 7.99
N GLN A 61 0.08 10.38 7.26
CA GLN A 61 1.40 10.75 7.78
C GLN A 61 1.87 12.02 7.10
N THR A 62 2.28 13.03 7.87
CA THR A 62 2.82 14.26 7.35
C THR A 62 4.24 14.46 7.88
N THR A 63 5.16 14.80 7.00
CA THR A 63 6.53 15.17 7.35
C THR A 63 6.88 16.53 6.72
N HIS A 64 7.65 17.31 7.45
CA HIS A 64 8.20 18.60 6.97
C HIS A 64 9.67 18.51 6.59
N ARG A 65 10.22 17.29 6.53
CA ARG A 65 11.61 17.03 6.12
C ARG A 65 11.72 17.02 4.60
N ILE A 66 11.64 18.20 4.01
CA ILE A 66 11.79 18.41 2.57
C ILE A 66 12.60 19.67 2.34
N TYR A 67 13.67 19.54 1.56
CA TYR A 67 14.62 20.58 1.26
C TYR A 67 14.78 20.73 -0.25
N SER A 68 15.18 21.91 -0.70
CA SER A 68 15.36 22.24 -2.11
C SER A 68 16.19 21.20 -2.87
N ALA A 69 15.79 20.89 -4.10
CA ALA A 69 16.59 20.08 -5.03
C ALA A 69 17.76 20.86 -5.64
N GLY A 70 17.72 22.18 -5.62
CA GLY A 70 18.78 23.03 -6.10
C GLY A 70 19.92 23.20 -5.10
N PRO A 71 21.10 23.64 -5.56
CA PRO A 71 22.18 24.07 -4.67
C PRO A 71 21.75 25.28 -3.83
N SER A 72 22.40 25.46 -2.68
CA SER A 72 22.11 26.57 -1.75
C SER A 72 22.42 27.97 -2.32
N THR A 73 23.19 28.03 -3.39
CA THR A 73 23.54 29.26 -4.12
C THR A 73 22.38 29.84 -4.93
N ILE A 74 21.34 29.05 -5.22
CA ILE A 74 20.16 29.54 -5.93
C ILE A 74 19.19 30.17 -4.92
N PRO A 75 18.79 31.46 -5.12
CA PRO A 75 17.96 32.19 -4.14
C PRO A 75 16.56 31.59 -3.94
N ASN A 76 16.06 30.80 -4.89
CA ASN A 76 14.76 30.18 -4.81
C ASN A 76 14.86 28.67 -4.60
N ASN A 77 14.14 28.16 -3.60
CA ASN A 77 14.02 26.73 -3.40
C ASN A 77 13.36 26.04 -4.62
N LEU A 78 13.86 24.87 -4.96
CA LEU A 78 13.52 24.14 -6.18
C LEU A 78 12.94 22.76 -5.87
N LEU A 79 11.80 22.44 -6.49
CA LEU A 79 11.26 21.08 -6.60
C LEU A 79 11.37 20.64 -8.06
N ILE A 80 12.03 19.50 -8.32
CA ILE A 80 12.10 18.94 -9.66
C ILE A 80 11.06 17.84 -9.78
N VAL A 81 10.28 17.87 -10.86
CA VAL A 81 9.19 16.93 -11.10
C VAL A 81 9.39 16.21 -12.44
N ARG A 82 9.11 14.91 -12.45
CA ARG A 82 9.06 14.09 -13.66
C ARG A 82 7.72 13.37 -13.74
N ARG A 83 6.92 13.71 -14.73
CA ARG A 83 5.62 13.10 -14.95
C ARG A 83 5.77 11.63 -15.36
N LEU A 84 4.94 10.76 -14.78
CA LEU A 84 4.85 9.35 -15.14
C LEU A 84 3.68 9.16 -16.09
N GLY A 85 3.99 8.81 -17.35
CA GLY A 85 3.00 8.66 -18.42
C GLY A 85 2.45 9.98 -18.97
N THR A 86 1.71 9.91 -20.07
CA THR A 86 1.25 11.07 -20.85
C THR A 86 0.02 11.75 -20.27
N ARG A 87 -0.92 11.00 -19.69
CA ARG A 87 -2.20 11.53 -19.18
C ARG A 87 -2.38 11.45 -17.66
N SER A 88 -1.43 10.84 -16.93
CA SER A 88 -1.56 10.68 -15.48
C SER A 88 -1.09 11.94 -14.73
N GLN A 89 -1.74 12.23 -13.59
CA GLN A 89 -1.24 13.19 -12.61
C GLN A 89 -0.35 12.50 -11.57
N ASN A 90 0.52 11.61 -12.02
CA ASN A 90 1.47 10.91 -11.17
C ASN A 90 2.89 11.36 -11.50
N TYR A 91 3.67 11.69 -10.46
CA TYR A 91 4.98 12.30 -10.62
C TYR A 91 6.04 11.59 -9.79
N VAL A 92 7.25 11.50 -10.31
CA VAL A 92 8.45 11.30 -9.51
C VAL A 92 8.90 12.68 -9.06
N LEU A 93 9.06 12.86 -7.77
CA LEU A 93 9.42 14.13 -7.14
C LEU A 93 10.85 14.04 -6.65
N ILE A 94 11.69 15.03 -6.99
CA ILE A 94 13.11 15.03 -6.69
C ILE A 94 13.37 16.17 -5.73
N TYR A 95 13.81 15.84 -4.52
CA TYR A 95 14.13 16.77 -3.45
C TYR A 95 15.11 16.13 -2.46
N ARG A 96 15.62 16.90 -1.50
CA ARG A 96 16.45 16.40 -0.39
C ARG A 96 15.61 16.16 0.84
N THR A 97 15.90 15.12 1.61
CA THR A 97 15.22 14.79 2.87
C THR A 97 15.94 15.33 4.09
N THR A 98 17.20 15.71 3.95
CA THR A 98 18.01 16.34 4.99
C THR A 98 18.75 17.54 4.40
N ALA A 99 19.05 18.52 5.24
CA ALA A 99 19.80 19.71 4.82
C ALA A 99 21.24 19.37 4.39
N THR A 100 21.81 18.34 5.01
CA THR A 100 23.20 17.89 4.77
C THR A 100 23.36 17.00 3.56
N GLN A 101 22.27 16.57 2.93
CA GLN A 101 22.32 15.71 1.76
C GLN A 101 22.91 16.48 0.56
N SER A 102 24.03 15.99 0.01
CA SER A 102 24.72 16.65 -1.09
C SER A 102 23.94 16.66 -2.40
N GLN A 103 23.24 15.55 -2.70
CA GLN A 103 22.50 15.42 -3.95
C GLN A 103 21.01 15.14 -3.70
N PRO A 104 20.09 15.76 -4.48
CA PRO A 104 18.69 15.46 -4.42
C PRO A 104 18.42 14.04 -4.93
N ARG A 105 17.46 13.34 -4.32
CA ARG A 105 17.10 11.97 -4.71
C ARG A 105 15.68 11.94 -5.27
N PRO A 106 15.42 11.06 -6.23
CA PRO A 106 14.07 10.81 -6.71
C PRO A 106 13.26 10.03 -5.67
N HIS A 107 12.04 10.50 -5.40
CA HIS A 107 11.09 9.89 -4.51
C HIS A 107 9.87 9.42 -5.29
N PHE A 108 9.20 8.39 -4.79
CA PHE A 108 7.98 7.83 -5.38
C PHE A 108 8.20 7.23 -6.78
N VAL A 109 9.36 6.63 -6.99
CA VAL A 109 9.66 5.87 -8.20
C VAL A 109 8.87 4.56 -8.15
N PRO A 110 8.06 4.24 -9.19
CA PRO A 110 7.34 2.97 -9.23
C PRO A 110 8.31 1.78 -9.26
N ASP A 111 8.07 0.80 -8.40
CA ASP A 111 8.83 -0.45 -8.43
C ASP A 111 8.34 -1.32 -9.59
N ARG A 112 9.24 -1.59 -10.53
CA ARG A 112 8.96 -2.43 -11.70
C ARG A 112 8.75 -3.91 -11.35
N LYS A 113 9.27 -4.36 -10.22
CA LYS A 113 9.12 -5.74 -9.75
C LYS A 113 7.75 -5.97 -9.10
N GLN A 114 7.10 -4.92 -8.61
CA GLN A 114 5.81 -4.98 -7.91
C GLN A 114 4.74 -4.12 -8.61
N LEU A 115 4.45 -4.43 -9.86
CA LEU A 115 3.51 -3.66 -10.69
C LEU A 115 2.13 -3.49 -10.04
N ALA A 116 1.60 -4.56 -9.44
CA ALA A 116 0.30 -4.52 -8.76
C ALA A 116 0.26 -3.51 -7.60
N THR A 117 1.36 -3.36 -6.87
CA THR A 117 1.49 -2.36 -5.80
C THR A 117 1.79 -0.97 -6.36
N ALA A 118 2.60 -0.89 -7.42
CA ALA A 118 2.96 0.36 -8.05
C ALA A 118 1.75 1.10 -8.65
N THR A 119 0.77 0.38 -9.21
CA THR A 119 -0.47 0.96 -9.74
C THR A 119 -1.37 1.58 -8.65
N LYS A 120 -1.25 1.12 -7.41
CA LYS A 120 -2.00 1.62 -6.25
C LYS A 120 -1.38 2.88 -5.63
N LYS A 121 -0.13 3.25 -6.03
CA LYS A 121 0.61 4.39 -5.49
C LYS A 121 0.58 5.56 -6.45
N ARG A 122 0.28 6.75 -5.91
CA ARG A 122 0.28 8.01 -6.66
C ARG A 122 0.99 9.10 -5.88
N ALA A 123 1.81 9.88 -6.56
CA ALA A 123 2.46 11.04 -6.00
C ALA A 123 2.10 12.28 -6.83
N THR A 124 1.69 13.33 -6.14
CA THR A 124 1.31 14.62 -6.72
C THR A 124 2.05 15.74 -5.99
N PHE A 125 2.07 16.93 -6.58
CA PHE A 125 2.55 18.13 -5.91
C PHE A 125 1.51 19.24 -5.96
N ARG A 126 1.59 20.15 -5.00
CA ARG A 126 0.73 21.33 -4.91
C ARG A 126 1.57 22.52 -4.47
N ARG A 127 1.36 23.68 -5.10
CA ARG A 127 1.87 24.96 -4.63
C ARG A 127 0.78 25.65 -3.83
N GLN A 128 1.11 26.08 -2.63
CA GLN A 128 0.13 26.70 -1.73
C GLN A 128 0.80 27.76 -0.87
N ALA A 129 0.01 28.71 -0.34
CA ALA A 129 0.50 29.70 0.60
C ALA A 129 0.77 29.08 1.98
N VAL A 130 1.88 28.35 2.09
CA VAL A 130 2.35 27.73 3.33
C VAL A 130 3.75 28.23 3.65
N HIS A 131 4.09 28.33 4.95
CA HIS A 131 5.43 28.78 5.36
C HIS A 131 6.49 27.68 5.20
N ARG A 132 6.13 26.41 5.38
CA ARG A 132 7.05 25.28 5.30
C ARG A 132 6.53 24.23 4.33
N PRO A 133 7.41 23.63 3.53
CA PRO A 133 7.02 22.53 2.68
C PRO A 133 6.68 21.29 3.50
N SER A 134 5.81 20.45 2.98
CA SER A 134 5.40 19.20 3.63
C SER A 134 5.13 18.10 2.62
N VAL A 135 5.30 16.87 3.09
CA VAL A 135 4.91 15.65 2.38
C VAL A 135 3.83 14.98 3.20
N THR A 136 2.64 14.86 2.65
CA THR A 136 1.51 14.16 3.27
C THR A 136 1.23 12.89 2.49
N THR A 137 1.32 11.75 3.16
CA THR A 137 1.01 10.43 2.60
C THR A 137 -0.25 9.91 3.26
N THR A 138 -1.27 9.69 2.46
CA THR A 138 -2.51 9.03 2.86
C THR A 138 -2.48 7.60 2.34
N ARG A 139 -2.44 6.64 3.26
CA ARG A 139 -2.38 5.22 2.98
C ARG A 139 -3.66 4.55 3.44
N ARG A 140 -4.29 3.80 2.55
CA ARG A 140 -5.47 3.00 2.84
C ARG A 140 -5.13 1.52 2.69
N GLU A 141 -5.46 0.75 3.70
CA GLU A 141 -5.15 -0.68 3.79
C GLU A 141 -6.36 -1.46 4.30
N TRP A 142 -6.45 -2.72 3.89
CA TRP A 142 -7.35 -3.66 4.50
C TRP A 142 -6.77 -4.18 5.82
N VAL A 143 -7.52 -4.06 6.91
CA VAL A 143 -7.14 -4.62 8.22
C VAL A 143 -8.29 -5.45 8.78
N PHE A 144 -7.98 -6.49 9.54
CA PHE A 144 -9.03 -7.29 10.19
C PHE A 144 -9.82 -6.47 11.20
N LYS A 145 -11.14 -6.64 11.21
CA LYS A 145 -12.07 -5.95 12.13
C LYS A 145 -11.84 -6.29 13.60
N SER A 146 -11.34 -7.50 13.88
CA SER A 146 -11.05 -7.94 15.24
C SER A 146 -9.90 -8.95 15.27
N ALA A 147 -9.36 -9.17 16.49
CA ALA A 147 -8.34 -10.19 16.73
C ALA A 147 -8.85 -11.61 16.39
N PHE A 148 -10.15 -11.88 16.54
CA PHE A 148 -10.76 -13.14 16.14
C PHE A 148 -10.60 -13.39 14.64
N TYR A 149 -11.01 -12.45 13.80
CA TYR A 149 -10.83 -12.55 12.34
C TYR A 149 -9.36 -12.63 11.95
N ALA A 150 -8.49 -11.87 12.60
CA ALA A 150 -7.06 -11.93 12.36
C ALA A 150 -6.51 -13.34 12.65
N ARG A 151 -6.81 -13.93 13.80
CA ARG A 151 -6.34 -15.28 14.15
C ARG A 151 -6.89 -16.34 13.21
N LEU A 152 -8.15 -16.22 12.80
CA LEU A 152 -8.82 -17.20 11.95
C LEU A 152 -8.36 -17.12 10.50
N LEU A 153 -8.36 -15.92 9.92
CA LEU A 153 -8.27 -15.69 8.49
C LEU A 153 -6.89 -15.20 8.00
N THR A 154 -5.91 -14.96 8.90
CA THR A 154 -4.58 -14.58 8.46
C THR A 154 -3.92 -15.71 7.67
N PHE A 155 -3.59 -15.40 6.42
CA PHE A 155 -2.93 -16.27 5.49
C PHE A 155 -2.12 -15.43 4.50
N ASP A 156 -0.89 -15.86 4.20
CA ASP A 156 -0.02 -15.26 3.17
C ASP A 156 0.01 -13.72 3.17
N HIS A 157 0.22 -13.12 4.33
CA HIS A 157 0.32 -11.65 4.48
C HIS A 157 -0.91 -10.86 3.99
N ASN A 158 -2.11 -11.47 4.03
CA ASN A 158 -3.36 -10.82 3.63
C ASN A 158 -3.80 -9.68 4.56
N ASN A 159 -3.18 -9.52 5.74
CA ASN A 159 -3.37 -8.35 6.59
C ASN A 159 -2.53 -7.16 6.07
N HIS A 160 -3.05 -5.94 6.21
CA HIS A 160 -2.42 -4.71 5.71
C HIS A 160 -2.24 -4.65 4.19
N GLN A 161 -3.11 -5.31 3.43
CA GLN A 161 -3.08 -5.20 1.98
C GLN A 161 -3.37 -3.76 1.54
N LEU A 162 -2.46 -3.22 0.71
CA LEU A 162 -2.58 -1.86 0.21
C LEU A 162 -3.77 -1.71 -0.73
N ILE A 163 -4.70 -0.82 -0.39
CA ILE A 163 -5.81 -0.40 -1.26
C ILE A 163 -5.33 0.75 -2.15
N SER A 164 -4.80 1.81 -1.54
CA SER A 164 -4.25 2.97 -2.24
C SER A 164 -3.29 3.73 -1.35
N GLU A 165 -2.27 4.33 -1.96
CA GLU A 165 -1.34 5.25 -1.33
C GLU A 165 -1.26 6.51 -2.18
N ARG A 166 -1.59 7.64 -1.56
CA ARG A 166 -1.51 8.96 -2.21
C ARG A 166 -0.58 9.84 -1.43
N THR A 167 0.48 10.28 -2.08
CA THR A 167 1.41 11.24 -1.51
C THR A 167 1.24 12.57 -2.19
N THR A 168 1.10 13.63 -1.40
CA THR A 168 1.05 15.02 -1.89
C THR A 168 2.20 15.79 -1.28
N VAL A 169 3.05 16.32 -2.14
CA VAL A 169 4.11 17.26 -1.73
C VAL A 169 3.58 18.67 -1.87
N THR A 170 3.43 19.36 -0.75
CA THR A 170 3.01 20.76 -0.71
C THR A 170 4.23 21.64 -0.53
N VAL A 171 4.40 22.58 -1.45
CA VAL A 171 5.51 23.54 -1.42
C VAL A 171 4.99 24.97 -1.38
N PRO A 172 5.71 25.91 -0.73
CA PRO A 172 5.38 27.32 -0.72
C PRO A 172 5.32 27.91 -2.13
N LEU A 173 4.59 28.99 -2.31
CA LEU A 173 4.51 29.70 -3.58
C LEU A 173 5.85 30.25 -4.06
N SER A 174 6.76 30.54 -3.13
CA SER A 174 8.14 30.98 -3.42
C SER A 174 9.02 29.88 -4.05
N TRP A 175 8.61 28.61 -3.97
CA TRP A 175 9.35 27.53 -4.59
C TRP A 175 9.11 27.50 -6.09
N ARG A 176 10.18 27.30 -6.85
CA ARG A 176 10.09 26.98 -8.28
C ARG A 176 9.89 25.48 -8.48
N VAL A 177 8.94 25.12 -9.33
CA VAL A 177 8.71 23.74 -9.73
C VAL A 177 9.15 23.62 -11.19
N LEU A 178 10.19 22.82 -11.44
CA LEU A 178 10.76 22.61 -12.76
C LEU A 178 10.61 21.15 -13.18
N THR A 179 10.40 20.95 -14.46
CA THR A 179 10.54 19.61 -15.05
C THR A 179 12.02 19.22 -15.11
N THR A 180 12.28 17.92 -15.25
CA THR A 180 13.67 17.43 -15.39
C THR A 180 14.42 18.07 -16.57
N GLN A 181 13.72 18.41 -17.65
CA GLN A 181 14.31 19.07 -18.82
C GLN A 181 14.67 20.52 -18.51
N GLU A 182 13.76 21.27 -17.90
CA GLU A 182 14.00 22.66 -17.49
C GLU A 182 15.13 22.75 -16.45
N ALA A 183 15.14 21.85 -15.47
CA ALA A 183 16.20 21.80 -14.46
C ALA A 183 17.59 21.59 -15.10
N ARG A 184 17.69 20.74 -16.13
CA ARG A 184 18.93 20.54 -16.88
C ARG A 184 19.36 21.80 -17.67
N LYS A 185 18.42 22.56 -18.25
CA LYS A 185 18.71 23.80 -18.93
C LYS A 185 19.26 24.84 -17.96
N VAL A 186 18.62 25.02 -16.83
CA VAL A 186 19.09 25.96 -15.78
C VAL A 186 20.48 25.58 -15.27
N ALA A 187 20.72 24.28 -15.01
CA ALA A 187 22.03 23.81 -14.54
C ALA A 187 23.18 24.07 -15.56
N ARG A 188 22.89 24.11 -16.87
CA ARG A 188 23.87 24.43 -17.90
C ARG A 188 24.15 25.94 -18.06
N GLN A 189 23.19 26.77 -17.61
CA GLN A 189 23.29 28.24 -17.72
C GLN A 189 23.91 28.88 -16.49
N THR A 190 24.10 28.15 -15.41
CA THR A 190 24.75 28.63 -14.18
C THR A 190 26.23 28.24 -14.30
N PRO A 191 27.17 29.19 -14.57
CA PRO A 191 28.60 28.92 -14.53
C PRO A 191 28.99 28.50 -13.11
N GLN A 192 29.95 27.58 -13.01
CA GLN A 192 30.56 27.18 -11.72
C GLN A 192 31.43 28.32 -11.19
#